data_d7b7fcd99577dc050aa4ce1553506cc8
#
_entry.id   d7b7fcd99577dc050aa4ce1553506cc8
#
_cell.length_a   1.000
_cell.length_b   1.000
_cell.length_c   1.000
_cell.angle_alpha   90.00
_cell.angle_beta   90.00
_cell.angle_gamma   90.00
#
_symmetry.space_group_name_H-M   'P 1'
#
loop_
_entity.id
_entity.type
_entity.pdbx_description
1 polymer ?
#
loop_
_entity_poly.entity_id
_entity_poly.type
_entity_poly.pdbx_seq_one_letter_code
_entity_poly.pdbx_strand_id
1 'polypeptide(L)'
;MTPDPRSNGFDATPPETLRRLSKSQQAQYFDRGYFLLKDALSLNEVEAMREAGDVLEAEREEELRREHDGYFLINRADDITFTTHVVTRSEVAHRFAQLEVFKDLCSELIGPGAILYWDQLVYKKPETNEEFPWHQDNGYTFVSPEAYLTCWVPLTEATEENGCPWVIPRAHLLGTLKHWSTPLGLQCVNSSDELPNTPAAVEASPGDIVVFSSLTPHRTGPNLTDACRKAFILQYAAGGAVMHPLGGDPIQLPFDDRRHISMAIA
;
A
#
# COMPACT_ATOMS: atom_id res chain seq x y z
N MET A 1 19.78 20.38 -13.23
CA MET A 1 19.75 20.18 -11.77
C MET A 1 18.71 19.12 -11.54
N THR A 2 19.10 17.91 -11.14
CA THR A 2 18.15 16.89 -10.68
C THR A 2 17.52 17.41 -9.41
N PRO A 3 16.17 17.41 -9.27
CA PRO A 3 15.53 17.79 -8.03
C PRO A 3 16.03 16.88 -6.91
N ASP A 4 16.33 17.45 -5.75
CA ASP A 4 16.65 16.70 -4.55
C ASP A 4 15.41 15.83 -4.22
N PRO A 5 15.51 14.48 -4.16
CA PRO A 5 14.38 13.61 -3.86
C PRO A 5 13.74 13.91 -2.50
N ARG A 6 14.40 14.70 -1.65
CA ARG A 6 13.90 15.16 -0.36
C ARG A 6 13.04 16.43 -0.47
N SER A 7 12.98 17.08 -1.66
CA SER A 7 12.22 18.33 -1.85
C SER A 7 10.72 18.16 -2.00
N ASN A 8 10.21 16.93 -1.95
CA ASN A 8 8.77 16.62 -2.05
C ASN A 8 7.99 16.82 -0.73
N GLY A 9 8.40 17.79 0.07
CA GLY A 9 7.65 18.21 1.27
C GLY A 9 7.98 17.46 2.55
N PHE A 10 8.93 16.51 2.52
CA PHE A 10 9.48 15.92 3.74
C PHE A 10 10.82 16.55 4.08
N ASP A 11 10.86 17.29 5.18
CA ASP A 11 12.11 17.58 5.89
C ASP A 11 12.48 16.33 6.73
N ALA A 12 12.62 15.19 6.05
CA ALA A 12 13.08 13.98 6.66
C ALA A 12 14.61 14.06 6.75
N THR A 13 15.10 14.78 7.75
CA THR A 13 16.46 14.53 8.22
C THR A 13 16.47 13.08 8.73
N PRO A 14 17.22 12.16 8.08
CA PRO A 14 17.28 10.79 8.54
C PRO A 14 17.68 10.78 10.02
N PRO A 15 17.02 9.97 10.86
CA PRO A 15 17.47 9.81 12.24
C PRO A 15 18.93 9.35 12.25
N GLU A 16 19.75 9.89 13.15
CA GLU A 16 21.19 9.58 13.25
C GLU A 16 21.46 8.09 13.47
N THR A 17 20.47 7.35 14.01
CA THR A 17 20.53 5.91 14.24
C THR A 17 19.34 5.23 13.58
N LEU A 18 19.59 4.45 12.54
CA LEU A 18 18.59 3.57 11.96
C LEU A 18 18.36 2.39 12.90
N ARG A 19 17.10 2.14 13.26
CA ARG A 19 16.72 1.05 14.17
C ARG A 19 16.56 -0.29 13.46
N ARG A 20 15.97 -0.28 12.27
CA ARG A 20 15.66 -1.50 11.51
C ARG A 20 16.20 -1.49 10.08
N LEU A 21 16.13 -0.37 9.38
CA LEU A 21 16.62 -0.29 8.00
C LEU A 21 18.14 -0.13 7.94
N SER A 22 18.76 -0.85 7.04
CA SER A 22 20.14 -0.56 6.64
C SER A 22 20.19 0.75 5.86
N LYS A 23 21.33 1.42 5.88
CA LYS A 23 21.57 2.62 5.05
C LYS A 23 21.30 2.37 3.56
N SER A 24 21.54 1.14 3.09
CA SER A 24 21.27 0.73 1.72
C SER A 24 19.76 0.69 1.43
N GLN A 25 18.95 0.15 2.32
CA GLN A 25 17.49 0.10 2.16
C GLN A 25 16.87 1.49 2.18
N GLN A 26 17.31 2.34 3.12
CA GLN A 26 16.86 3.73 3.17
C GLN A 26 17.26 4.49 1.89
N ALA A 27 18.51 4.36 1.44
CA ALA A 27 18.95 4.96 0.18
C ALA A 27 18.16 4.43 -1.01
N GLN A 28 17.83 3.12 -1.04
CA GLN A 28 17.02 2.51 -2.08
C GLN A 28 15.61 3.08 -2.12
N TYR A 29 14.96 3.30 -0.97
CA TYR A 29 13.64 3.93 -0.90
C TYR A 29 13.64 5.32 -1.53
N PHE A 30 14.59 6.18 -1.16
CA PHE A 30 14.66 7.54 -1.68
C PHE A 30 15.12 7.63 -3.14
N ASP A 31 16.00 6.72 -3.59
CA ASP A 31 16.45 6.69 -5.00
C ASP A 31 15.46 5.98 -5.91
N ARG A 32 14.94 4.81 -5.51
CA ARG A 32 14.13 3.93 -6.37
C ARG A 32 12.64 4.01 -6.12
N GLY A 33 12.22 4.51 -4.95
CA GLY A 33 10.83 4.63 -4.53
C GLY A 33 10.27 3.38 -3.84
N TYR A 34 11.06 2.31 -3.71
CA TYR A 34 10.64 1.05 -3.10
C TYR A 34 11.80 0.17 -2.66
N PHE A 35 11.53 -0.78 -1.79
CA PHE A 35 12.40 -1.93 -1.47
C PHE A 35 11.59 -3.08 -0.87
N LEU A 36 12.18 -4.26 -0.84
CA LEU A 36 11.65 -5.44 -0.14
C LEU A 36 12.36 -5.57 1.21
N LEU A 37 11.60 -5.55 2.30
CA LEU A 37 12.06 -5.85 3.65
C LEU A 37 11.71 -7.31 3.96
N LYS A 38 12.74 -8.17 3.98
CA LYS A 38 12.58 -9.60 4.20
C LYS A 38 12.51 -9.95 5.67
N ASP A 39 11.74 -11.01 6.00
CA ASP A 39 11.64 -11.61 7.33
C ASP A 39 11.35 -10.58 8.44
N ALA A 40 10.50 -9.61 8.12
CA ALA A 40 10.20 -8.46 8.98
C ALA A 40 9.10 -8.74 10.01
N LEU A 41 8.25 -9.73 9.73
CA LEU A 41 7.11 -10.14 10.53
C LEU A 41 7.23 -11.62 10.90
N SER A 42 6.76 -12.00 12.06
CA SER A 42 6.68 -13.41 12.41
C SER A 42 5.55 -14.10 11.64
N LEU A 43 5.75 -15.36 11.27
CA LEU A 43 4.71 -16.13 10.59
C LEU A 43 3.43 -16.27 11.42
N ASN A 44 3.54 -16.25 12.76
CA ASN A 44 2.37 -16.27 13.63
C ASN A 44 1.53 -14.98 13.54
N GLU A 45 2.19 -13.82 13.43
CA GLU A 45 1.50 -12.54 13.23
C GLU A 45 0.80 -12.50 11.87
N VAL A 46 1.47 -12.98 10.83
CA VAL A 46 0.91 -13.03 9.47
C VAL A 46 -0.26 -14.01 9.41
N GLU A 47 -0.15 -15.18 10.02
CA GLU A 47 -1.22 -16.18 10.06
C GLU A 47 -2.45 -15.66 10.80
N ALA A 48 -2.26 -15.05 11.99
CA ALA A 48 -3.37 -14.45 12.74
C ALA A 48 -4.06 -13.34 11.93
N MET A 49 -3.29 -12.52 11.19
CA MET A 49 -3.84 -11.50 10.31
C MET A 49 -4.60 -12.12 9.12
N ARG A 50 -4.08 -13.19 8.54
CA ARG A 50 -4.71 -13.92 7.45
C ARG A 50 -6.06 -14.50 7.87
N GLU A 51 -6.11 -15.19 9.02
CA GLU A 51 -7.35 -15.76 9.57
C GLU A 51 -8.41 -14.68 9.83
N ALA A 52 -8.02 -13.58 10.47
CA ALA A 52 -8.92 -12.44 10.70
C ALA A 52 -9.38 -11.81 9.39
N GLY A 53 -8.50 -11.73 8.41
CA GLY A 53 -8.76 -11.20 7.08
C GLY A 53 -9.74 -12.08 6.29
N ASP A 54 -9.61 -13.39 6.37
CA ASP A 54 -10.49 -14.35 5.69
C ASP A 54 -11.96 -14.19 6.15
N VAL A 55 -12.17 -13.92 7.43
CA VAL A 55 -13.54 -13.66 7.96
C VAL A 55 -14.12 -12.38 7.36
N LEU A 56 -13.35 -11.30 7.38
CA LEU A 56 -13.83 -9.99 6.90
C LEU A 56 -13.99 -9.95 5.38
N GLU A 57 -13.18 -10.70 4.67
CA GLU A 57 -13.30 -10.84 3.21
C GLU A 57 -14.54 -11.65 2.83
N ALA A 58 -14.84 -12.74 3.54
CA ALA A 58 -16.06 -13.52 3.33
C ALA A 58 -17.33 -12.68 3.56
N GLU A 59 -17.36 -11.85 4.60
CA GLU A 59 -18.44 -10.88 4.84
C GLU A 59 -18.57 -9.89 3.67
N ARG A 60 -17.43 -9.41 3.14
CA ARG A 60 -17.42 -8.50 1.99
C ARG A 60 -17.93 -9.16 0.72
N GLU A 61 -17.55 -10.40 0.45
CA GLU A 61 -18.08 -11.15 -0.70
C GLU A 61 -19.58 -11.38 -0.61
N GLU A 62 -20.06 -11.75 0.57
CA GLU A 62 -21.50 -11.94 0.80
C GLU A 62 -22.27 -10.62 0.58
N GLU A 63 -21.76 -9.50 1.09
CA GLU A 63 -22.33 -8.17 0.86
C GLU A 63 -22.38 -7.83 -0.64
N LEU A 64 -21.26 -8.03 -1.36
CA LEU A 64 -21.18 -7.78 -2.80
C LEU A 64 -22.23 -8.58 -3.58
N ARG A 65 -22.40 -9.87 -3.27
CA ARG A 65 -23.39 -10.72 -3.94
C ARG A 65 -24.82 -10.34 -3.59
N ARG A 66 -25.08 -10.02 -2.32
CA ARG A 66 -26.44 -9.71 -1.83
C ARG A 66 -26.93 -8.33 -2.26
N GLU A 67 -26.04 -7.32 -2.22
CA GLU A 67 -26.46 -5.91 -2.37
C GLU A 67 -26.05 -5.29 -3.70
N HIS A 68 -25.09 -5.90 -4.41
CA HIS A 68 -24.45 -5.31 -5.58
C HIS A 68 -24.32 -6.27 -6.78
N ASP A 69 -25.02 -7.41 -6.74
CA ASP A 69 -24.96 -8.43 -7.79
C ASP A 69 -23.51 -8.88 -8.14
N GLY A 70 -22.66 -8.97 -7.09
CA GLY A 70 -21.27 -9.35 -7.18
C GLY A 70 -20.28 -8.25 -7.63
N TYR A 71 -20.77 -7.05 -7.93
CA TYR A 71 -19.95 -5.96 -8.45
C TYR A 71 -20.23 -4.62 -7.77
N PHE A 72 -19.20 -3.98 -7.24
CA PHE A 72 -19.30 -2.62 -6.71
C PHE A 72 -17.97 -1.85 -6.87
N LEU A 73 -17.98 -0.78 -7.65
CA LEU A 73 -16.79 -0.01 -8.02
C LEU A 73 -15.73 -0.92 -8.65
N ILE A 74 -14.57 -1.05 -7.97
CA ILE A 74 -13.47 -1.91 -8.40
C ILE A 74 -13.56 -3.34 -7.85
N ASN A 75 -14.54 -3.61 -6.96
CA ASN A 75 -14.72 -4.93 -6.36
C ASN A 75 -15.51 -5.85 -7.29
N ARG A 76 -15.04 -7.08 -7.42
CA ARG A 76 -15.68 -8.18 -8.10
C ARG A 76 -15.56 -9.43 -7.25
N ALA A 77 -16.69 -10.01 -6.82
CA ALA A 77 -16.73 -11.12 -5.87
C ALA A 77 -15.88 -12.33 -6.32
N ASP A 78 -15.87 -12.62 -7.62
CA ASP A 78 -15.18 -13.81 -8.15
C ASP A 78 -13.75 -13.53 -8.66
N ASP A 79 -13.34 -12.26 -8.74
CA ASP A 79 -12.05 -11.85 -9.32
C ASP A 79 -11.13 -11.19 -8.29
N ILE A 80 -11.53 -10.01 -7.82
CA ILE A 80 -10.73 -9.21 -6.90
C ILE A 80 -11.61 -8.45 -5.91
N THR A 81 -11.30 -8.58 -4.62
CA THR A 81 -12.01 -7.89 -3.55
C THR A 81 -11.09 -6.97 -2.78
N PHE A 82 -11.63 -5.81 -2.40
CA PHE A 82 -10.98 -4.80 -1.56
C PHE A 82 -11.83 -4.60 -0.31
N THR A 83 -11.36 -5.09 0.84
CA THR A 83 -12.02 -4.89 2.13
C THR A 83 -11.32 -3.79 2.89
N THR A 84 -11.92 -2.60 2.89
CA THR A 84 -11.33 -1.40 3.48
C THR A 84 -11.63 -1.25 4.97
N HIS A 85 -10.81 -0.46 5.67
CA HIS A 85 -11.00 -0.08 7.08
C HIS A 85 -11.01 -1.28 8.04
N VAL A 86 -10.17 -2.26 7.75
CA VAL A 86 -10.04 -3.52 8.49
C VAL A 86 -9.66 -3.28 9.95
N VAL A 87 -8.79 -2.30 10.21
CA VAL A 87 -8.34 -1.94 11.56
C VAL A 87 -9.47 -1.45 12.46
N THR A 88 -10.57 -0.96 11.91
CA THR A 88 -11.75 -0.53 12.69
C THR A 88 -12.74 -1.66 12.97
N ARG A 89 -12.53 -2.83 12.34
CA ARG A 89 -13.42 -3.99 12.38
C ARG A 89 -12.80 -5.20 13.05
N SER A 90 -11.46 -5.25 13.16
CA SER A 90 -10.70 -6.36 13.72
C SER A 90 -9.64 -5.87 14.69
N GLU A 91 -9.70 -6.34 15.93
CA GLU A 91 -8.68 -6.09 16.96
C GLU A 91 -7.32 -6.68 16.57
N VAL A 92 -7.31 -7.80 15.83
CA VAL A 92 -6.08 -8.40 15.28
C VAL A 92 -5.44 -7.45 14.28
N ALA A 93 -6.22 -6.93 13.32
CA ALA A 93 -5.73 -5.97 12.33
C ALA A 93 -5.27 -4.66 12.97
N HIS A 94 -6.00 -4.19 13.99
CA HIS A 94 -5.64 -3.00 14.74
C HIS A 94 -4.28 -3.14 15.42
N ARG A 95 -4.03 -4.26 16.13
CA ARG A 95 -2.71 -4.55 16.74
C ARG A 95 -1.63 -4.79 15.69
N PHE A 96 -1.95 -5.48 14.61
CA PHE A 96 -1.02 -5.73 13.51
C PHE A 96 -0.47 -4.42 12.92
N ALA A 97 -1.34 -3.44 12.66
CA ALA A 97 -0.95 -2.13 12.13
C ALA A 97 -0.05 -1.31 13.07
N GLN A 98 0.09 -1.70 14.33
CA GLN A 98 0.90 -1.04 15.35
C GLN A 98 2.20 -1.77 15.69
N LEU A 99 2.53 -2.85 14.98
CA LEU A 99 3.78 -3.58 15.22
C LEU A 99 4.98 -2.64 15.09
N GLU A 100 6.00 -2.89 15.91
CA GLU A 100 7.20 -2.02 15.97
C GLU A 100 7.88 -1.85 14.62
N VAL A 101 7.83 -2.85 13.74
CA VAL A 101 8.38 -2.73 12.38
C VAL A 101 7.75 -1.56 11.60
N PHE A 102 6.45 -1.35 11.71
CA PHE A 102 5.79 -0.24 11.00
C PHE A 102 6.11 1.11 11.64
N LYS A 103 6.27 1.17 12.96
CA LYS A 103 6.73 2.39 13.65
C LYS A 103 8.14 2.77 13.22
N ASP A 104 9.05 1.79 13.19
CA ASP A 104 10.42 1.99 12.72
C ASP A 104 10.44 2.49 11.26
N LEU A 105 9.69 1.82 10.36
CA LEU A 105 9.57 2.24 8.95
C LEU A 105 9.05 3.67 8.83
N CYS A 106 7.98 4.01 9.55
CA CYS A 106 7.43 5.37 9.54
C CYS A 106 8.45 6.39 10.02
N SER A 107 9.08 6.15 11.17
CA SER A 107 10.07 7.08 11.74
C SER A 107 11.26 7.31 10.81
N GLU A 108 11.74 6.23 10.16
CA GLU A 108 12.95 6.28 9.32
C GLU A 108 12.69 6.82 7.89
N LEU A 109 11.44 6.73 7.38
CA LEU A 109 11.13 7.06 5.98
C LEU A 109 10.26 8.32 5.82
N ILE A 110 9.32 8.57 6.75
CA ILE A 110 8.38 9.70 6.66
C ILE A 110 8.37 10.59 7.90
N GLY A 111 9.19 10.27 8.90
CA GLY A 111 9.39 11.08 10.09
C GLY A 111 8.47 10.73 11.26
N PRO A 112 8.75 11.35 12.42
CA PRO A 112 8.02 11.09 13.66
C PRO A 112 6.56 11.59 13.58
N GLY A 113 5.69 10.94 14.36
CA GLY A 113 4.28 11.34 14.45
C GLY A 113 3.43 10.89 13.26
N ALA A 114 3.93 9.98 12.43
CA ALA A 114 3.14 9.37 11.38
C ALA A 114 1.87 8.71 11.93
N ILE A 115 0.83 8.65 11.11
CA ILE A 115 -0.48 8.10 11.45
C ILE A 115 -0.93 7.13 10.36
N LEU A 116 -1.74 6.14 10.72
CA LEU A 116 -2.38 5.29 9.73
C LEU A 116 -3.42 6.11 8.95
N TYR A 117 -3.20 6.23 7.64
CA TYR A 117 -4.10 6.94 6.73
C TYR A 117 -5.16 6.01 6.16
N TRP A 118 -4.74 4.87 5.61
CA TRP A 118 -5.61 3.92 4.93
C TRP A 118 -5.18 2.49 5.22
N ASP A 119 -6.12 1.56 5.21
CA ASP A 119 -5.85 0.14 5.27
C ASP A 119 -6.90 -0.66 4.48
N GLN A 120 -6.45 -1.74 3.86
CA GLN A 120 -7.33 -2.63 3.12
C GLN A 120 -6.73 -4.02 2.92
N LEU A 121 -7.57 -5.04 2.95
CA LEU A 121 -7.25 -6.36 2.39
C LEU A 121 -7.50 -6.34 0.89
N VAL A 122 -6.65 -7.01 0.14
CA VAL A 122 -6.80 -7.21 -1.31
C VAL A 122 -6.62 -8.69 -1.62
N TYR A 123 -7.71 -9.33 -2.00
CA TYR A 123 -7.73 -10.74 -2.37
C TYR A 123 -7.93 -10.85 -3.88
N LYS A 124 -6.99 -11.46 -4.57
CA LYS A 124 -7.09 -11.78 -6.00
C LYS A 124 -7.36 -13.27 -6.12
N LYS A 125 -8.56 -13.59 -6.61
CA LYS A 125 -9.08 -14.96 -6.68
C LYS A 125 -8.31 -15.81 -7.69
N PRO A 126 -8.42 -17.14 -7.63
CA PRO A 126 -7.84 -18.02 -8.63
C PRO A 126 -8.28 -17.65 -10.04
N GLU A 127 -7.41 -17.87 -11.01
CA GLU A 127 -7.71 -17.72 -12.43
C GLU A 127 -8.22 -16.32 -12.85
N THR A 128 -7.92 -15.27 -12.07
CA THR A 128 -8.23 -13.88 -12.39
C THR A 128 -7.24 -13.36 -13.42
N ASN A 129 -7.65 -13.28 -14.69
CA ASN A 129 -6.80 -12.89 -15.80
C ASN A 129 -6.52 -11.38 -15.88
N GLU A 130 -7.29 -10.56 -15.19
CA GLU A 130 -7.17 -9.11 -15.26
C GLU A 130 -6.07 -8.58 -14.33
N GLU A 131 -5.28 -7.65 -14.87
CA GLU A 131 -4.30 -6.90 -14.09
C GLU A 131 -4.98 -5.73 -13.39
N PHE A 132 -4.57 -5.42 -12.15
CA PHE A 132 -4.93 -4.13 -11.56
C PHE A 132 -4.02 -3.04 -12.17
N PRO A 133 -4.57 -1.93 -12.69
CA PRO A 133 -3.82 -1.01 -13.56
C PRO A 133 -2.68 -0.28 -12.86
N TRP A 134 -1.73 0.24 -13.65
CA TRP A 134 -0.67 1.12 -13.17
C TRP A 134 -1.24 2.38 -12.54
N HIS A 135 -1.03 2.57 -11.26
CA HIS A 135 -1.51 3.72 -10.50
C HIS A 135 -0.47 4.15 -9.44
N GLN A 136 -0.67 5.33 -8.92
CA GLN A 136 -0.05 5.79 -7.67
C GLN A 136 -1.15 5.84 -6.61
N ASP A 137 -0.82 5.48 -5.37
CA ASP A 137 -1.77 5.58 -4.27
C ASP A 137 -2.26 7.01 -4.07
N ASN A 138 -1.35 8.00 -4.18
CA ASN A 138 -1.70 9.43 -4.08
C ASN A 138 -2.58 9.93 -5.23
N GLY A 139 -2.78 9.14 -6.27
CA GLY A 139 -3.70 9.45 -7.37
C GLY A 139 -5.17 9.20 -7.05
N TYR A 140 -5.47 8.31 -6.10
CA TYR A 140 -6.85 8.06 -5.68
C TYR A 140 -7.42 9.18 -4.81
N THR A 141 -6.58 9.69 -3.91
CA THR A 141 -6.91 10.87 -3.11
C THR A 141 -5.63 11.60 -2.81
N PHE A 142 -5.57 12.86 -3.20
CA PHE A 142 -4.38 13.67 -2.99
C PHE A 142 -4.20 13.96 -1.49
N VAL A 143 -3.06 13.56 -0.95
CA VAL A 143 -2.65 13.82 0.43
C VAL A 143 -1.42 14.73 0.41
N SER A 144 -1.41 15.76 1.21
CA SER A 144 -0.23 16.60 1.39
C SER A 144 0.33 16.51 2.81
N PRO A 145 1.65 16.31 2.99
CA PRO A 145 2.67 16.13 1.94
C PRO A 145 2.37 14.95 1.01
N GLU A 146 2.75 15.06 -0.29
CA GLU A 146 2.37 14.10 -1.33
C GLU A 146 2.83 12.66 -1.07
N ALA A 147 4.03 12.51 -0.51
CA ALA A 147 4.57 11.18 -0.25
C ALA A 147 4.15 10.66 1.13
N TYR A 148 3.40 9.58 1.15
CA TYR A 148 3.15 8.74 2.32
C TYR A 148 3.66 7.33 2.07
N LEU A 149 3.78 6.55 3.13
CA LEU A 149 4.38 5.21 3.12
C LEU A 149 3.31 4.16 2.86
N THR A 150 3.52 3.32 1.86
CA THR A 150 2.71 2.11 1.65
C THR A 150 3.52 0.88 2.03
N CYS A 151 2.94 0.07 2.90
CA CYS A 151 3.42 -1.25 3.29
C CYS A 151 2.46 -2.30 2.74
N TRP A 152 2.87 -3.01 1.69
CA TRP A 152 2.14 -4.12 1.11
C TRP A 152 2.63 -5.42 1.75
N VAL A 153 1.79 -6.08 2.54
CA VAL A 153 2.13 -7.28 3.31
C VAL A 153 1.49 -8.50 2.67
N PRO A 154 2.28 -9.44 2.12
CA PRO A 154 1.75 -10.70 1.60
C PRO A 154 1.28 -11.58 2.75
N LEU A 155 0.01 -12.01 2.69
CA LEU A 155 -0.57 -13.00 3.61
C LEU A 155 -0.50 -14.43 3.03
N THR A 156 -0.17 -14.54 1.75
CA THR A 156 0.18 -15.76 1.01
C THR A 156 1.38 -15.46 0.12
N GLU A 157 2.02 -16.48 -0.45
CA GLU A 157 3.06 -16.25 -1.46
C GLU A 157 2.58 -15.32 -2.57
N ALA A 158 3.42 -14.38 -2.96
CA ALA A 158 3.17 -13.44 -4.04
C ALA A 158 4.29 -13.54 -5.08
N THR A 159 3.95 -14.12 -6.22
CA THR A 159 4.84 -14.35 -7.36
C THR A 159 4.34 -13.61 -8.60
N GLU A 160 5.14 -13.54 -9.63
CA GLU A 160 4.70 -12.99 -10.92
C GLU A 160 3.46 -13.73 -11.46
N GLU A 161 3.40 -15.07 -11.25
CA GLU A 161 2.32 -15.91 -11.75
C GLU A 161 0.98 -15.66 -11.04
N ASN A 162 0.98 -15.27 -9.74
CA ASN A 162 -0.25 -15.02 -8.98
C ASN A 162 -0.54 -13.55 -8.70
N GLY A 163 0.22 -12.64 -9.33
CA GLY A 163 -0.05 -11.21 -9.28
C GLY A 163 0.64 -10.49 -8.12
N CYS A 164 1.95 -10.67 -7.96
CA CYS A 164 2.77 -9.84 -7.10
C CYS A 164 2.75 -8.37 -7.56
N PRO A 165 3.15 -7.42 -6.69
CA PRO A 165 3.34 -6.04 -7.10
C PRO A 165 4.44 -5.89 -8.16
N TRP A 166 4.17 -5.04 -9.15
CA TRP A 166 5.14 -4.49 -10.09
C TRP A 166 5.28 -3.01 -9.83
N VAL A 167 6.49 -2.49 -9.88
CA VAL A 167 6.79 -1.08 -9.63
C VAL A 167 7.61 -0.50 -10.77
N ILE A 168 7.52 0.83 -10.99
CA ILE A 168 8.40 1.54 -11.91
C ILE A 168 9.41 2.32 -11.09
N PRO A 169 10.67 1.84 -10.98
CA PRO A 169 11.69 2.48 -10.17
C PRO A 169 11.92 3.93 -10.59
N ARG A 170 12.18 4.83 -9.62
CA ARG A 170 12.50 6.25 -9.81
C ARG A 170 11.35 7.11 -10.36
N ALA A 171 10.23 6.51 -10.76
CA ALA A 171 9.10 7.28 -11.28
C ALA A 171 8.38 8.11 -10.19
N HIS A 172 8.53 7.75 -8.91
CA HIS A 172 8.08 8.55 -7.78
C HIS A 172 8.69 9.96 -7.73
N LEU A 173 9.88 10.16 -8.33
CA LEU A 173 10.56 11.46 -8.42
C LEU A 173 9.83 12.45 -9.34
N LEU A 174 8.85 12.00 -10.10
CA LEU A 174 8.02 12.83 -10.97
C LEU A 174 6.83 13.48 -10.23
N GLY A 175 6.66 13.16 -8.93
CA GLY A 175 5.49 13.59 -8.16
C GLY A 175 4.23 12.82 -8.53
N THR A 176 3.06 13.38 -8.18
CA THR A 176 1.76 12.80 -8.51
C THR A 176 1.47 12.96 -10.01
N LEU A 177 1.38 11.84 -10.72
CA LEU A 177 1.05 11.79 -12.14
C LEU A 177 -0.45 12.02 -12.36
N LYS A 178 -0.82 12.42 -13.58
CA LYS A 178 -2.23 12.48 -13.96
C LYS A 178 -2.83 11.08 -14.02
N HIS A 179 -3.98 10.89 -13.38
CA HIS A 179 -4.76 9.67 -13.40
C HIS A 179 -6.03 9.83 -14.24
N TRP A 180 -6.52 8.73 -14.80
CA TRP A 180 -7.81 8.62 -15.47
C TRP A 180 -8.53 7.34 -15.04
N SER A 181 -9.85 7.34 -15.10
CA SER A 181 -10.67 6.18 -14.72
C SER A 181 -10.62 5.08 -15.76
N THR A 182 -10.56 3.84 -15.29
CA THR A 182 -10.76 2.61 -16.05
C THR A 182 -11.82 1.75 -15.36
N PRO A 183 -12.32 0.68 -15.98
CA PRO A 183 -13.24 -0.24 -15.32
C PRO A 183 -12.67 -0.91 -14.06
N LEU A 184 -11.34 -0.97 -13.91
CA LEU A 184 -10.62 -1.62 -12.81
C LEU A 184 -9.99 -0.65 -11.81
N GLY A 185 -10.26 0.64 -11.92
CA GLY A 185 -9.72 1.65 -11.04
C GLY A 185 -9.03 2.79 -11.79
N LEU A 186 -8.19 3.54 -11.09
CA LEU A 186 -7.43 4.62 -11.69
C LEU A 186 -6.16 4.09 -12.37
N GLN A 187 -5.78 4.75 -13.47
CA GLN A 187 -4.57 4.45 -14.21
C GLN A 187 -3.79 5.73 -14.48
N CYS A 188 -2.46 5.67 -14.39
CA CYS A 188 -1.57 6.82 -14.64
C CYS A 188 -0.53 6.59 -15.75
N VAL A 189 -0.44 5.39 -16.31
CA VAL A 189 0.51 5.01 -17.35
C VAL A 189 -0.18 4.06 -18.33
N ASN A 190 -0.17 4.36 -19.63
CA ASN A 190 -0.72 3.45 -20.65
C ASN A 190 0.23 2.29 -20.96
N SER A 191 1.54 2.62 -21.05
CA SER A 191 2.61 1.65 -21.27
C SER A 191 3.77 2.01 -20.36
N SER A 192 4.45 1.01 -19.80
CA SER A 192 5.67 1.21 -19.03
C SER A 192 6.78 1.92 -19.83
N ASP A 193 6.71 1.88 -21.16
CA ASP A 193 7.66 2.52 -22.06
C ASP A 193 7.56 4.06 -22.04
N GLU A 194 6.46 4.61 -21.49
CA GLU A 194 6.28 6.06 -21.29
C GLU A 194 7.13 6.61 -20.15
N LEU A 195 7.65 5.75 -19.28
CA LEU A 195 8.46 6.13 -18.12
C LEU A 195 9.92 5.67 -18.28
N PRO A 196 10.86 6.40 -17.67
CA PRO A 196 12.29 6.26 -17.98
C PRO A 196 12.95 4.96 -17.49
N ASN A 197 12.21 4.08 -16.82
CA ASN A 197 12.79 2.89 -16.20
C ASN A 197 11.94 1.64 -16.47
N THR A 198 12.62 0.50 -16.62
CA THR A 198 11.98 -0.80 -16.77
C THR A 198 11.24 -1.19 -15.49
N PRO A 199 9.97 -1.63 -15.56
CA PRO A 199 9.26 -2.17 -14.42
C PRO A 199 9.98 -3.36 -13.78
N ALA A 200 9.83 -3.48 -12.48
CA ALA A 200 10.37 -4.59 -11.69
C ALA A 200 9.24 -5.29 -10.94
N ALA A 201 9.18 -6.62 -11.08
CA ALA A 201 8.35 -7.45 -10.21
C ALA A 201 8.96 -7.50 -8.81
N VAL A 202 8.11 -7.49 -7.80
CA VAL A 202 8.52 -7.60 -6.39
C VAL A 202 7.82 -8.80 -5.78
N GLU A 203 8.41 -9.98 -6.00
CA GLU A 203 7.95 -11.19 -5.36
C GLU A 203 8.24 -11.15 -3.86
N ALA A 204 7.30 -11.65 -3.05
CA ALA A 204 7.39 -11.60 -1.61
C ALA A 204 6.64 -12.76 -0.96
N SER A 205 7.20 -13.26 0.15
CA SER A 205 6.64 -14.35 0.94
C SER A 205 5.99 -13.85 2.23
N PRO A 206 5.09 -14.61 2.87
CA PRO A 206 4.60 -14.31 4.21
C PRO A 206 5.75 -14.06 5.18
N GLY A 207 5.70 -12.91 5.87
CA GLY A 207 6.80 -12.41 6.71
C GLY A 207 7.58 -11.23 6.10
N ASP A 208 7.52 -11.05 4.79
CA ASP A 208 8.12 -9.92 4.10
C ASP A 208 7.18 -8.69 4.11
N ILE A 209 7.73 -7.52 3.78
CA ILE A 209 6.98 -6.30 3.52
C ILE A 209 7.53 -5.66 2.25
N VAL A 210 6.69 -5.45 1.24
CA VAL A 210 7.02 -4.59 0.10
C VAL A 210 6.72 -3.15 0.51
N VAL A 211 7.76 -2.35 0.60
CA VAL A 211 7.69 -0.95 1.07
C VAL A 211 7.86 -0.02 -0.11
N PHE A 212 6.93 0.90 -0.33
CA PHE A 212 7.02 1.89 -1.40
C PHE A 212 6.36 3.22 -1.06
N SER A 213 6.80 4.26 -1.76
CA SER A 213 6.19 5.59 -1.68
C SER A 213 4.84 5.60 -2.40
N SER A 214 3.85 6.29 -1.85
CA SER A 214 2.57 6.55 -2.51
C SER A 214 2.68 7.15 -3.92
N LEU A 215 3.84 7.71 -4.23
CA LEU A 215 4.17 8.29 -5.54
C LEU A 215 4.82 7.26 -6.49
N THR A 216 5.09 6.03 -6.04
CA THR A 216 5.64 4.98 -6.90
C THR A 216 4.52 4.38 -7.76
N PRO A 217 4.57 4.53 -9.10
CA PRO A 217 3.63 3.84 -9.96
C PRO A 217 3.80 2.34 -9.79
N HIS A 218 2.69 1.67 -9.50
CA HIS A 218 2.66 0.23 -9.29
C HIS A 218 1.38 -0.39 -9.86
N ARG A 219 1.43 -1.69 -10.08
CA ARG A 219 0.30 -2.53 -10.50
C ARG A 219 0.40 -3.90 -9.86
N THR A 220 -0.64 -4.70 -9.95
CA THR A 220 -0.55 -6.14 -9.69
C THR A 220 -0.94 -6.94 -10.92
N GLY A 221 -0.14 -7.95 -11.25
CA GLY A 221 -0.38 -8.85 -12.38
C GLY A 221 -1.65 -9.68 -12.23
N PRO A 222 -2.00 -10.51 -13.23
CA PRO A 222 -3.07 -11.49 -13.12
C PRO A 222 -2.75 -12.53 -12.03
N ASN A 223 -3.75 -13.29 -11.60
CA ASN A 223 -3.52 -14.51 -10.85
C ASN A 223 -3.87 -15.71 -11.73
N LEU A 224 -2.86 -16.35 -12.26
CA LEU A 224 -2.99 -17.50 -13.18
C LEU A 224 -2.94 -18.84 -12.44
N THR A 225 -2.89 -18.81 -11.09
CA THR A 225 -2.82 -20.02 -10.25
C THR A 225 -4.20 -20.43 -9.75
N ASP A 226 -4.30 -21.59 -9.16
CA ASP A 226 -5.50 -22.15 -8.53
C ASP A 226 -5.70 -21.72 -7.06
N ALA A 227 -4.80 -20.88 -6.53
CA ALA A 227 -4.85 -20.38 -5.17
C ALA A 227 -5.15 -18.87 -5.11
N CYS A 228 -5.87 -18.43 -4.08
CA CYS A 228 -6.12 -17.00 -3.86
C CYS A 228 -4.87 -16.29 -3.34
N ARG A 229 -4.43 -15.24 -4.01
CA ARG A 229 -3.36 -14.35 -3.52
C ARG A 229 -3.96 -13.31 -2.58
N LYS A 230 -3.48 -13.26 -1.34
CA LYS A 230 -3.98 -12.43 -0.25
C LYS A 230 -2.91 -11.43 0.19
N ALA A 231 -3.30 -10.18 0.37
CA ALA A 231 -2.42 -9.15 0.89
C ALA A 231 -3.17 -8.18 1.81
N PHE A 232 -2.44 -7.63 2.80
CA PHE A 232 -2.91 -6.53 3.64
C PHE A 232 -2.06 -5.29 3.35
N ILE A 233 -2.71 -4.21 2.95
CA ILE A 233 -2.08 -2.95 2.61
C ILE A 233 -2.31 -1.95 3.75
N LEU A 234 -1.22 -1.37 4.24
CA LEU A 234 -1.21 -0.33 5.27
C LEU A 234 -0.55 0.92 4.70
N GLN A 235 -1.22 2.06 4.81
CA GLN A 235 -0.73 3.34 4.33
C GLN A 235 -0.61 4.33 5.48
N TYR A 236 0.61 4.82 5.71
CA TYR A 236 0.92 5.74 6.80
C TYR A 236 1.29 7.11 6.24
N ALA A 237 0.60 8.14 6.70
CA ALA A 237 0.87 9.52 6.34
C ALA A 237 1.68 10.23 7.43
N ALA A 238 2.40 11.29 7.07
CA ALA A 238 3.13 12.12 8.02
C ALA A 238 2.17 12.76 9.04
N GLY A 239 2.67 13.03 10.24
CA GLY A 239 1.91 13.77 11.25
C GLY A 239 1.49 15.14 10.71
N GLY A 240 0.22 15.47 10.88
CA GLY A 240 -0.33 16.72 10.36
C GLY A 240 -0.69 16.70 8.86
N ALA A 241 -0.65 15.55 8.20
CA ALA A 241 -1.05 15.44 6.80
C ALA A 241 -2.52 15.78 6.57
N VAL A 242 -2.81 16.30 5.39
CA VAL A 242 -4.15 16.74 4.96
C VAL A 242 -4.56 16.01 3.70
N MET A 243 -5.75 15.44 3.70
CA MET A 243 -6.38 14.84 2.54
C MET A 243 -7.21 15.88 1.78
N HIS A 244 -7.10 15.88 0.46
CA HIS A 244 -7.83 16.79 -0.43
C HIS A 244 -8.81 15.99 -1.30
N PRO A 245 -10.05 15.75 -0.86
CA PRO A 245 -11.04 15.04 -1.64
C PRO A 245 -11.48 15.85 -2.87
N LEU A 246 -11.84 15.18 -3.96
CA LEU A 246 -12.38 15.83 -5.14
C LEU A 246 -13.71 16.55 -4.81
N GLY A 247 -13.72 17.87 -4.98
CA GLY A 247 -14.93 18.68 -4.78
C GLY A 247 -15.33 18.91 -3.32
N GLY A 248 -14.45 18.64 -2.37
CA GLY A 248 -14.65 18.87 -0.93
C GLY A 248 -13.58 19.74 -0.30
N ASP A 249 -13.82 20.14 0.95
CA ASP A 249 -12.82 20.84 1.75
C ASP A 249 -11.69 19.87 2.19
N PRO A 250 -10.48 20.40 2.40
CA PRO A 250 -9.39 19.63 2.95
C PRO A 250 -9.73 19.01 4.32
N ILE A 251 -9.37 17.76 4.52
CA ILE A 251 -9.64 17.01 5.74
C ILE A 251 -8.33 16.70 6.46
N GLN A 252 -8.22 17.14 7.73
CA GLN A 252 -7.08 16.80 8.57
C GLN A 252 -7.10 15.29 8.88
N LEU A 253 -5.98 14.62 8.71
CA LEU A 253 -5.84 13.20 9.04
C LEU A 253 -5.50 12.99 10.54
N PRO A 254 -5.97 11.88 11.14
CA PRO A 254 -6.87 10.87 10.58
C PRO A 254 -8.31 11.39 10.46
N PHE A 255 -9.03 10.97 9.45
CA PHE A 255 -10.42 11.37 9.20
C PHE A 255 -11.46 10.58 10.04
N ASP A 256 -11.04 9.58 10.79
CA ASP A 256 -11.86 8.76 11.67
C ASP A 256 -11.07 8.45 12.94
N ASP A 257 -11.60 8.81 14.10
CA ASP A 257 -10.94 8.62 15.41
C ASP A 257 -10.64 7.14 15.70
N ARG A 258 -11.43 6.21 15.18
CA ARG A 258 -11.20 4.76 15.31
C ARG A 258 -9.94 4.31 14.61
N ARG A 259 -9.41 5.13 13.70
CA ARG A 259 -8.18 4.93 12.94
C ARG A 259 -7.00 5.71 13.52
N HIS A 260 -7.17 6.31 14.71
CA HIS A 260 -6.10 7.07 15.36
C HIS A 260 -5.01 6.14 15.89
N ILE A 261 -4.25 5.56 14.95
CA ILE A 261 -3.07 4.76 15.22
C ILE A 261 -1.86 5.68 15.03
N SER A 262 -1.35 6.20 16.14
CA SER A 262 -0.11 6.97 16.15
C SER A 262 1.08 6.04 16.07
N MET A 263 1.97 6.31 15.13
CA MET A 263 3.24 5.59 14.93
C MET A 263 4.39 6.26 15.70
N ALA A 264 4.08 6.99 16.77
CA ALA A 264 5.10 7.54 17.65
C ALA A 264 5.92 6.41 18.30
N ILE A 265 7.24 6.55 18.23
CA ILE A 265 8.16 5.69 18.98
C ILE A 265 8.22 6.25 20.40
N ALA A 266 7.99 5.40 21.39
CA ALA A 266 8.05 5.76 22.81
C ALA A 266 9.48 6.11 23.26
#